data_4abceac7566a497a905735d9e09c6b3c
#
_entry.id   4abceac7566a497a905735d9e09c6b3c
#
_cell.length_a   1.000
_cell.length_b   1.000
_cell.length_c   1.000
_cell.angle_alpha   90.00
_cell.angle_beta   90.00
_cell.angle_gamma   90.00
#
_symmetry.space_group_name_H-M   'P 1'
#
loop_
_entity.id
_entity.type
_entity.pdbx_description
1 polymer ?
#
loop_
_entity_poly.entity_id
_entity_poly.type
_entity_poly.pdbx_seq_one_letter_code
_entity_poly.pdbx_strand_id
1 'polypeptide(L)'
;VVSNLYPFDSDPGIEMIDIGGSTMVRAAAKNHAYVGVIVEPTDYDLVVEEIKTQGTLTTETRSYLAHKAFMHTASYDHQISGWLNRDSQELPDSLHIELTEAETLRYGENPHQKGSRYRTAKSSWWDSAVMHGGKEMSYLNVFDTDAAWRLVHDLSEEPCAAIIKHANPCGVA
;
A
#
# COMPACT_ATOMS: atom_id res chain seq x y z
N VAL A 1 -6.83 0.51 23.27
CA VAL A 1 -8.06 0.49 22.46
C VAL A 1 -7.88 -0.49 21.32
N VAL A 2 -8.87 -1.35 21.08
CA VAL A 2 -8.92 -2.23 19.91
C VAL A 2 -10.21 -1.91 19.18
N SER A 3 -10.13 -1.57 17.89
CA SER A 3 -11.28 -1.16 17.12
C SER A 3 -11.09 -1.47 15.64
N ASN A 4 -11.94 -2.31 15.09
CA ASN A 4 -12.04 -2.54 13.66
C ASN A 4 -13.20 -1.71 13.13
N LEU A 5 -12.97 -0.88 12.12
CA LEU A 5 -14.02 -0.12 11.46
C LEU A 5 -14.93 -1.06 10.66
N TYR A 6 -16.13 -0.59 10.33
CA TYR A 6 -17.01 -1.31 9.44
C TYR A 6 -16.31 -1.55 8.08
N PRO A 7 -16.47 -2.74 7.47
CA PRO A 7 -15.76 -3.11 6.24
C PRO A 7 -16.38 -2.43 5.00
N PHE A 8 -16.22 -1.13 4.88
CA PHE A 8 -16.83 -0.28 3.86
C PHE A 8 -16.47 -0.72 2.43
N ASP A 9 -15.25 -1.18 2.21
CA ASP A 9 -14.77 -1.63 0.91
C ASP A 9 -15.49 -2.88 0.37
N SER A 10 -15.96 -3.76 1.26
CA SER A 10 -16.66 -5.00 0.88
C SER A 10 -18.16 -4.82 0.64
N ASP A 11 -18.78 -3.81 1.27
CA ASP A 11 -20.21 -3.51 1.15
C ASP A 11 -20.46 -1.99 1.27
N PRO A 12 -20.07 -1.19 0.25
CA PRO A 12 -20.19 0.26 0.32
C PRO A 12 -21.61 0.76 0.41
N GLY A 13 -21.92 1.55 1.45
CA GLY A 13 -23.23 2.14 1.69
C GLY A 13 -23.24 3.13 2.84
N ILE A 14 -24.27 3.94 2.94
CA ILE A 14 -24.41 4.98 4.00
C ILE A 14 -24.30 4.35 5.39
N GLU A 15 -24.96 3.22 5.62
CA GLU A 15 -24.99 2.52 6.92
C GLU A 15 -23.61 1.93 7.29
N MET A 16 -22.71 1.78 6.32
CA MET A 16 -21.36 1.27 6.52
C MET A 16 -20.33 2.38 6.78
N ILE A 17 -20.77 3.63 6.86
CA ILE A 17 -19.91 4.75 7.27
C ILE A 17 -19.81 4.78 8.79
N ASP A 18 -18.68 4.30 9.32
CA ASP A 18 -18.41 4.23 10.75
C ASP A 18 -17.94 5.59 11.30
N ILE A 19 -18.85 6.34 11.89
CA ILE A 19 -18.54 7.64 12.51
C ILE A 19 -17.90 7.44 13.89
N GLY A 20 -18.47 6.58 14.70
CA GLY A 20 -18.05 6.37 16.10
C GLY A 20 -16.67 5.70 16.18
N GLY A 21 -16.44 4.65 15.39
CA GLY A 21 -15.19 3.93 15.33
C GLY A 21 -14.04 4.82 14.87
N SER A 22 -14.20 5.55 13.78
CA SER A 22 -13.21 6.50 13.27
C SER A 22 -12.87 7.58 14.31
N THR A 23 -13.87 8.14 15.00
CA THR A 23 -13.66 9.14 16.05
C THR A 23 -12.87 8.57 17.23
N MET A 24 -13.23 7.38 17.70
CA MET A 24 -12.56 6.70 18.81
C MET A 24 -11.11 6.33 18.48
N VAL A 25 -10.86 5.78 17.29
CA VAL A 25 -9.54 5.45 16.80
C VAL A 25 -8.65 6.69 16.75
N ARG A 26 -9.13 7.79 16.17
CA ARG A 26 -8.38 9.06 16.07
C ARG A 26 -8.09 9.67 17.44
N ALA A 27 -9.06 9.62 18.36
CA ALA A 27 -8.87 10.11 19.73
C ALA A 27 -7.80 9.31 20.49
N ALA A 28 -7.83 7.98 20.39
CA ALA A 28 -6.83 7.10 20.99
C ALA A 28 -5.43 7.32 20.38
N ALA A 29 -5.33 7.38 19.05
CA ALA A 29 -4.09 7.64 18.34
C ALA A 29 -3.47 9.00 18.70
N LYS A 30 -4.27 10.05 18.82
CA LYS A 30 -3.82 11.36 19.29
C LYS A 30 -3.19 11.28 20.67
N ASN A 31 -3.69 10.39 21.54
CA ASN A 31 -3.19 10.21 22.91
C ASN A 31 -2.16 9.09 23.04
N HIS A 32 -1.39 8.79 21.98
CA HIS A 32 -0.44 7.67 21.92
C HIS A 32 0.66 7.73 22.99
N ALA A 33 0.90 8.89 23.59
CA ALA A 33 1.83 8.97 24.74
C ALA A 33 1.42 8.01 25.89
N TYR A 34 0.13 7.73 26.02
CA TYR A 34 -0.44 6.91 27.09
C TYR A 34 -1.31 5.75 26.60
N VAL A 35 -1.77 5.76 25.37
CA VAL A 35 -2.77 4.81 24.83
C VAL A 35 -2.23 4.11 23.59
N GLY A 36 -2.23 2.77 23.61
CA GLY A 36 -2.10 1.96 22.39
C GLY A 36 -3.45 1.83 21.67
N VAL A 37 -3.46 1.97 20.35
CA VAL A 37 -4.64 1.77 19.52
C VAL A 37 -4.35 0.76 18.41
N ILE A 38 -5.13 -0.29 18.34
CA ILE A 38 -4.96 -1.38 17.38
C ILE A 38 -6.15 -1.34 16.44
N VAL A 39 -5.88 -1.28 15.14
CA VAL A 39 -6.89 -1.22 14.06
C VAL A 39 -6.83 -2.44 13.14
N GLU A 40 -5.78 -3.26 13.27
CA GLU A 40 -5.57 -4.45 12.45
C GLU A 40 -5.26 -5.67 13.33
N PRO A 41 -5.89 -6.83 13.06
CA PRO A 41 -5.61 -8.07 13.81
C PRO A 41 -4.16 -8.54 13.74
N THR A 42 -3.43 -8.17 12.68
CA THR A 42 -2.01 -8.51 12.50
C THR A 42 -1.09 -7.95 13.59
N ASP A 43 -1.55 -6.92 14.33
CA ASP A 43 -0.76 -6.33 15.42
C ASP A 43 -1.06 -6.95 16.80
N TYR A 44 -2.02 -7.89 16.89
CA TYR A 44 -2.41 -8.49 18.18
C TYR A 44 -1.25 -9.24 18.84
N ASP A 45 -0.51 -10.04 18.09
CA ASP A 45 0.59 -10.83 18.63
C ASP A 45 1.70 -9.94 19.17
N LEU A 46 2.07 -8.89 18.44
CA LEU A 46 3.04 -7.88 18.89
C LEU A 46 2.64 -7.28 20.24
N VAL A 47 1.38 -6.84 20.33
CA VAL A 47 0.85 -6.17 21.54
C VAL A 47 0.75 -7.15 22.70
N VAL A 48 0.26 -8.37 22.48
CA VAL A 48 0.13 -9.39 23.52
C VAL A 48 1.49 -9.79 24.07
N GLU A 49 2.48 -9.99 23.19
CA GLU A 49 3.82 -10.39 23.59
C GLU A 49 4.53 -9.29 24.39
N GLU A 50 4.39 -8.03 23.97
CA GLU A 50 5.01 -6.93 24.71
C GLU A 50 4.36 -6.72 26.08
N ILE A 51 3.04 -6.84 26.19
CA ILE A 51 2.35 -6.77 27.50
C ILE A 51 2.76 -7.94 28.40
N LYS A 52 2.89 -9.16 27.88
CA LYS A 52 3.33 -10.32 28.66
C LYS A 52 4.76 -10.17 29.20
N THR A 53 5.66 -9.61 28.38
CA THR A 53 7.08 -9.52 28.72
C THR A 53 7.43 -8.29 29.54
N GLN A 54 6.76 -7.16 29.31
CA GLN A 54 7.10 -5.87 29.90
C GLN A 54 6.00 -5.30 30.80
N GLY A 55 4.80 -5.90 30.80
CA GLY A 55 3.63 -5.41 31.56
C GLY A 55 2.97 -4.17 30.97
N THR A 56 3.52 -3.60 29.90
CA THR A 56 3.01 -2.39 29.24
C THR A 56 3.49 -2.35 27.78
N LEU A 57 2.92 -1.44 26.99
CA LEU A 57 3.43 -1.12 25.66
C LEU A 57 4.52 -0.07 25.75
N THR A 58 5.59 -0.23 24.98
CA THR A 58 6.65 0.79 24.83
C THR A 58 6.11 2.05 24.14
N THR A 59 6.84 3.13 24.23
CA THR A 59 6.52 4.38 23.52
C THR A 59 6.63 4.19 22.02
N GLU A 60 7.62 3.42 21.57
CA GLU A 60 7.87 3.07 20.18
C GLU A 60 6.67 2.32 19.58
N THR A 61 6.18 1.29 20.28
CA THR A 61 5.02 0.51 19.85
C THR A 61 3.76 1.36 19.82
N ARG A 62 3.52 2.19 20.83
CA ARG A 62 2.36 3.10 20.83
C ARG A 62 2.42 4.11 19.68
N SER A 63 3.60 4.64 19.37
CA SER A 63 3.80 5.57 18.25
C SER A 63 3.57 4.89 16.90
N TYR A 64 4.09 3.68 16.73
CA TYR A 64 3.86 2.85 15.54
C TYR A 64 2.37 2.57 15.33
N LEU A 65 1.66 2.12 16.37
CA LEU A 65 0.23 1.84 16.31
C LEU A 65 -0.59 3.10 16.01
N ALA A 66 -0.20 4.26 16.57
CA ALA A 66 -0.88 5.53 16.30
C ALA A 66 -0.69 5.97 14.85
N HIS A 67 0.50 5.78 14.28
CA HIS A 67 0.74 6.03 12.85
C HIS A 67 -0.15 5.14 11.98
N LYS A 68 -0.20 3.83 12.25
CA LYS A 68 -1.10 2.90 11.53
C LYS A 68 -2.56 3.31 11.66
N ALA A 69 -3.00 3.71 12.84
CA ALA A 69 -4.37 4.15 13.08
C ALA A 69 -4.76 5.37 12.24
N PHE A 70 -3.87 6.36 12.11
CA PHE A 70 -4.13 7.52 11.24
C PHE A 70 -4.09 7.15 9.76
N MET A 71 -3.18 6.28 9.33
CA MET A 71 -3.19 5.76 7.95
C MET A 71 -4.48 5.00 7.64
N HIS A 72 -4.94 4.15 8.57
CA HIS A 72 -6.17 3.39 8.43
C HIS A 72 -7.41 4.28 8.28
N THR A 73 -7.53 5.31 9.13
CA THR A 73 -8.66 6.24 9.02
C THR A 73 -8.58 7.12 7.77
N ALA A 74 -7.38 7.47 7.30
CA ALA A 74 -7.21 8.22 6.05
C ALA A 74 -7.62 7.39 4.83
N SER A 75 -7.22 6.12 4.77
CA SER A 75 -7.66 5.18 3.72
C SER A 75 -9.18 4.98 3.75
N TYR A 76 -9.75 4.82 4.93
CA TYR A 76 -11.19 4.67 5.13
C TYR A 76 -11.97 5.87 4.60
N ASP A 77 -11.57 7.09 4.98
CA ASP A 77 -12.19 8.33 4.48
C ASP A 77 -12.03 8.50 2.96
N HIS A 78 -10.88 8.07 2.40
CA HIS A 78 -10.63 8.08 0.96
C HIS A 78 -11.62 7.16 0.21
N GLN A 79 -11.85 5.95 0.71
CA GLN A 79 -12.82 5.01 0.12
C GLN A 79 -14.24 5.58 0.13
N ILE A 80 -14.67 6.17 1.26
CA ILE A 80 -15.98 6.83 1.38
C ILE A 80 -16.11 7.98 0.39
N SER A 81 -15.10 8.85 0.33
CA SER A 81 -15.08 9.99 -0.59
C SER A 81 -15.18 9.55 -2.05
N GLY A 82 -14.43 8.50 -2.43
CA GLY A 82 -14.49 7.92 -3.77
C GLY A 82 -15.88 7.34 -4.10
N TRP A 83 -16.50 6.65 -3.14
CA TRP A 83 -17.84 6.09 -3.29
C TRP A 83 -18.92 7.18 -3.43
N LEU A 84 -18.83 8.26 -2.65
CA LEU A 84 -19.75 9.38 -2.75
C LEU A 84 -19.66 10.10 -4.11
N ASN A 85 -18.47 10.11 -4.72
CA ASN A 85 -18.23 10.77 -6.02
C ASN A 85 -18.30 9.83 -7.23
N ARG A 86 -18.68 8.56 -7.06
CA ARG A 86 -18.62 7.51 -8.10
C ARG A 86 -19.43 7.79 -9.36
N ASP A 87 -20.50 8.57 -9.23
CA ASP A 87 -21.43 8.88 -10.34
C ASP A 87 -21.08 10.23 -11.03
N SER A 88 -20.08 10.95 -10.54
CA SER A 88 -19.63 12.21 -11.12
C SER A 88 -18.98 11.98 -12.49
N GLN A 89 -19.32 12.81 -13.47
CA GLN A 89 -18.67 12.88 -14.78
C GLN A 89 -17.58 13.95 -14.85
N GLU A 90 -17.41 14.73 -13.79
CA GLU A 90 -16.44 15.81 -13.73
C GLU A 90 -15.12 15.31 -13.16
N LEU A 91 -14.03 15.94 -13.60
CA LEU A 91 -12.73 15.71 -12.99
C LEU A 91 -12.71 16.32 -11.59
N PRO A 92 -12.21 15.60 -10.58
CA PRO A 92 -12.17 16.13 -9.21
C PRO A 92 -11.15 17.27 -9.08
N ASP A 93 -11.48 18.28 -8.29
CA ASP A 93 -10.57 19.38 -7.95
C ASP A 93 -9.31 18.91 -7.20
N SER A 94 -9.40 17.78 -6.50
CA SER A 94 -8.28 17.15 -5.82
C SER A 94 -8.29 15.64 -6.07
N LEU A 95 -7.12 15.06 -6.30
CA LEU A 95 -6.92 13.63 -6.51
C LEU A 95 -6.16 13.03 -5.33
N HIS A 96 -6.74 12.02 -4.72
CA HIS A 96 -6.07 11.19 -3.72
C HIS A 96 -5.65 9.86 -4.35
N ILE A 97 -4.37 9.51 -4.19
CA ILE A 97 -3.82 8.24 -4.69
C ILE A 97 -3.28 7.47 -3.49
N GLU A 98 -3.87 6.32 -3.21
CA GLU A 98 -3.37 5.41 -2.19
C GLU A 98 -2.46 4.36 -2.84
N LEU A 99 -1.25 4.26 -2.32
CA LEU A 99 -0.24 3.31 -2.76
C LEU A 99 0.30 2.54 -1.56
N THR A 100 0.33 1.23 -1.67
CA THR A 100 0.91 0.33 -0.66
C THR A 100 2.26 -0.17 -1.14
N GLU A 101 3.26 -0.21 -0.26
CA GLU A 101 4.55 -0.80 -0.58
C GLU A 101 4.38 -2.29 -0.90
N ALA A 102 4.82 -2.68 -2.08
CA ALA A 102 4.77 -4.06 -2.54
C ALA A 102 6.11 -4.77 -2.38
N GLU A 103 7.20 -4.03 -2.55
CA GLU A 103 8.54 -4.60 -2.55
C GLU A 103 9.60 -3.52 -2.29
N THR A 104 10.53 -3.79 -1.37
CA THR A 104 11.76 -3.00 -1.22
C THR A 104 12.74 -3.44 -2.29
N LEU A 105 13.31 -2.49 -3.02
CA LEU A 105 14.27 -2.75 -4.08
C LEU A 105 15.71 -2.75 -3.53
N ARG A 106 16.62 -3.43 -4.23
CA ARG A 106 18.05 -3.50 -3.87
C ARG A 106 18.66 -2.10 -3.70
N TYR A 107 18.33 -1.16 -4.58
CA TYR A 107 18.63 0.28 -4.50
C TYR A 107 17.76 1.05 -5.51
N GLY A 108 17.74 2.38 -5.40
CA GLY A 108 17.04 3.27 -6.31
C GLY A 108 17.74 3.42 -7.66
N GLU A 109 17.80 4.64 -8.20
CA GLU A 109 18.52 4.91 -9.45
C GLU A 109 20.04 4.73 -9.27
N ASN A 110 20.59 5.15 -8.12
CA ASN A 110 21.98 4.99 -7.76
C ASN A 110 22.14 4.09 -6.52
N PRO A 111 23.30 3.40 -6.37
CA PRO A 111 23.52 2.40 -5.31
C PRO A 111 23.33 2.90 -3.87
N HIS A 112 23.48 4.19 -3.62
CA HIS A 112 23.32 4.79 -2.27
C HIS A 112 21.88 5.22 -1.97
N GLN A 113 20.98 5.15 -2.96
CA GLN A 113 19.58 5.55 -2.81
C GLN A 113 18.72 4.34 -2.45
N LYS A 114 17.76 4.54 -1.56
CA LYS A 114 16.71 3.56 -1.32
C LYS A 114 15.67 3.62 -2.45
N GLY A 115 15.07 2.48 -2.74
CA GLY A 115 13.98 2.38 -3.69
C GLY A 115 12.95 1.36 -3.22
N SER A 116 11.69 1.61 -3.53
CA SER A 116 10.59 0.68 -3.29
C SER A 116 9.62 0.73 -4.44
N ARG A 117 9.03 -0.42 -4.75
CA ARG A 117 7.90 -0.53 -5.65
C ARG A 117 6.61 -0.42 -4.86
N TYR A 118 5.72 0.43 -5.30
CA TYR A 118 4.39 0.58 -4.73
C TYR A 118 3.33 0.05 -5.70
N ARG A 119 2.18 -0.33 -5.17
CA ARG A 119 1.02 -0.77 -5.96
C ARG A 119 -0.25 -0.06 -5.51
N THR A 120 -1.20 0.06 -6.42
CA THR A 120 -2.59 0.40 -6.09
C THR A 120 -3.33 -0.84 -5.58
N ALA A 121 -4.57 -0.68 -5.11
CA ALA A 121 -5.44 -1.81 -4.75
C ALA A 121 -5.73 -2.75 -5.94
N LYS A 122 -5.64 -2.25 -7.18
CA LYS A 122 -5.80 -3.08 -8.39
C LYS A 122 -4.56 -3.92 -8.61
N SER A 123 -4.74 -5.21 -8.86
CA SER A 123 -3.66 -6.12 -9.24
C SER A 123 -3.05 -5.72 -10.58
N SER A 124 -1.76 -5.94 -10.71
CA SER A 124 -1.01 -5.75 -11.95
C SER A 124 -0.28 -7.05 -12.32
N TRP A 125 0.29 -7.11 -13.52
CA TRP A 125 1.09 -8.25 -13.93
C TRP A 125 2.27 -8.53 -12.97
N TRP A 126 2.81 -7.51 -12.32
CA TRP A 126 3.86 -7.64 -11.30
C TRP A 126 3.47 -8.53 -10.12
N ASP A 127 2.19 -8.61 -9.79
CA ASP A 127 1.73 -9.39 -8.64
C ASP A 127 1.75 -10.90 -8.93
N SER A 128 1.79 -11.28 -10.22
CA SER A 128 1.95 -12.65 -10.67
C SER A 128 3.35 -12.96 -11.21
N ALA A 129 4.23 -11.97 -11.27
CA ALA A 129 5.59 -12.15 -11.76
C ALA A 129 6.44 -13.00 -10.79
N VAL A 130 7.18 -13.96 -11.33
CA VAL A 130 8.06 -14.84 -10.55
C VAL A 130 9.50 -14.63 -11.00
N MET A 131 10.35 -14.21 -10.08
CA MET A 131 11.79 -14.14 -10.33
C MET A 131 12.42 -15.51 -10.05
N HIS A 132 12.80 -16.23 -11.10
CA HIS A 132 13.33 -17.58 -10.99
C HIS A 132 14.80 -17.65 -10.53
N GLY A 133 15.50 -16.52 -10.50
CA GLY A 133 16.89 -16.46 -10.05
C GLY A 133 17.51 -15.07 -10.27
N GLY A 134 18.75 -14.93 -9.86
CA GLY A 134 19.48 -13.67 -9.95
C GLY A 134 19.51 -12.89 -8.64
N LYS A 135 19.87 -11.62 -8.71
CA LYS A 135 19.87 -10.69 -7.58
C LYS A 135 18.55 -9.94 -7.54
N GLU A 136 18.16 -9.47 -6.35
CA GLU A 136 17.06 -8.54 -6.19
C GLU A 136 17.16 -7.37 -7.19
N MET A 137 16.01 -6.92 -7.69
CA MET A 137 15.98 -5.86 -8.70
C MET A 137 16.31 -4.51 -8.09
N SER A 138 16.99 -3.66 -8.86
CA SER A 138 17.08 -2.22 -8.60
C SER A 138 15.94 -1.49 -9.32
N TYR A 139 15.79 -0.20 -9.04
CA TYR A 139 14.83 0.66 -9.74
C TYR A 139 14.94 0.55 -11.26
N LEU A 140 16.15 0.64 -11.82
CA LEU A 140 16.35 0.55 -13.27
C LEU A 140 15.98 -0.82 -13.83
N ASN A 141 16.21 -1.92 -13.09
CA ASN A 141 15.77 -3.24 -13.52
C ASN A 141 14.25 -3.35 -13.59
N VAL A 142 13.53 -2.82 -12.58
CA VAL A 142 12.07 -2.77 -12.59
C VAL A 142 11.57 -1.93 -13.76
N PHE A 143 12.17 -0.77 -14.00
CA PHE A 143 11.80 0.16 -15.05
C PHE A 143 11.99 -0.46 -16.45
N ASP A 144 13.13 -1.11 -16.70
CA ASP A 144 13.41 -1.81 -17.96
C ASP A 144 12.49 -3.03 -18.15
N THR A 145 12.20 -3.78 -17.08
CA THR A 145 11.33 -4.95 -17.14
C THR A 145 9.87 -4.55 -17.46
N ASP A 146 9.36 -3.48 -16.86
CA ASP A 146 8.01 -2.98 -17.16
C ASP A 146 7.92 -2.51 -18.62
N ALA A 147 8.94 -1.82 -19.11
CA ALA A 147 8.98 -1.39 -20.51
C ALA A 147 9.03 -2.59 -21.49
N ALA A 148 9.80 -3.62 -21.17
CA ALA A 148 9.86 -4.84 -21.97
C ALA A 148 8.50 -5.56 -21.98
N TRP A 149 7.90 -5.73 -20.81
CA TRP A 149 6.59 -6.37 -20.67
C TRP A 149 5.52 -5.67 -21.51
N ARG A 150 5.39 -4.35 -21.37
CA ARG A 150 4.41 -3.56 -22.14
C ARG A 150 4.64 -3.70 -23.63
N LEU A 151 5.88 -3.55 -24.09
CA LEU A 151 6.22 -3.60 -25.51
C LEU A 151 5.83 -4.93 -26.15
N VAL A 152 6.17 -6.08 -25.53
CA VAL A 152 5.82 -7.38 -26.11
C VAL A 152 4.32 -7.66 -26.14
N HIS A 153 3.57 -7.13 -25.18
CA HIS A 153 2.10 -7.29 -25.15
C HIS A 153 1.37 -6.32 -26.08
N ASP A 154 1.99 -5.19 -26.42
CA ASP A 154 1.43 -4.24 -27.40
C ASP A 154 1.65 -4.68 -28.85
N LEU A 155 2.62 -5.56 -29.10
CA LEU A 155 2.98 -5.96 -30.46
C LEU A 155 2.08 -7.04 -31.04
N SER A 156 1.92 -8.16 -30.34
CA SER A 156 1.07 -9.25 -30.81
C SER A 156 0.83 -10.33 -29.75
N GLU A 157 -0.08 -11.28 -30.05
CA GLU A 157 -0.28 -12.50 -29.27
C GLU A 157 0.73 -13.62 -29.68
N GLU A 158 1.49 -13.41 -30.73
CA GLU A 158 2.51 -14.36 -31.20
C GLU A 158 3.79 -14.25 -30.37
N PRO A 159 4.62 -15.31 -30.33
CA PRO A 159 5.89 -15.26 -29.65
C PRO A 159 6.77 -14.11 -30.15
N CYS A 160 7.19 -13.25 -29.27
CA CYS A 160 8.05 -12.12 -29.60
C CYS A 160 9.13 -11.94 -28.53
N ALA A 161 10.18 -11.21 -28.87
CA ALA A 161 11.27 -10.88 -27.97
C ALA A 161 11.60 -9.38 -28.05
N ALA A 162 11.83 -8.77 -26.89
CA ALA A 162 12.26 -7.39 -26.80
C ALA A 162 13.56 -7.27 -26.01
N ILE A 163 14.49 -6.43 -26.50
CA ILE A 163 15.71 -6.03 -25.80
C ILE A 163 15.56 -4.58 -25.42
N ILE A 164 15.56 -4.32 -24.13
CA ILE A 164 15.32 -2.97 -23.56
C ILE A 164 16.60 -2.47 -22.87
N LYS A 165 16.85 -1.18 -23.01
CA LYS A 165 17.85 -0.44 -22.25
C LYS A 165 17.32 0.97 -21.96
N HIS A 166 17.34 1.35 -20.68
CA HIS A 166 16.81 2.65 -20.22
C HIS A 166 15.36 2.89 -20.69
N ALA A 167 14.51 1.87 -20.52
CA ALA A 167 13.12 1.80 -20.94
C ALA A 167 12.86 2.04 -22.45
N ASN A 168 13.90 1.96 -23.27
CA ASN A 168 13.78 2.10 -24.72
C ASN A 168 14.18 0.79 -25.45
N PRO A 169 13.47 0.46 -26.53
CA PRO A 169 13.80 -0.74 -27.30
C PRO A 169 15.13 -0.57 -28.05
N CYS A 170 16.02 -1.54 -27.87
CA CYS A 170 17.22 -1.70 -28.69
C CYS A 170 16.93 -2.62 -29.87
N GLY A 171 15.99 -3.53 -29.73
CA GLY A 171 15.55 -4.44 -30.77
C GLY A 171 14.29 -5.19 -30.36
N VAL A 172 13.48 -5.55 -31.32
CA VAL A 172 12.24 -6.32 -31.17
C VAL A 172 12.11 -7.28 -32.34
N ALA A 173 11.69 -8.49 -32.08
CA ALA A 173 11.45 -9.52 -33.07
C ALA A 173 10.28 -10.44 -32.69
#